data_a60740248ef6f07054a342802c322d99
#
_entry.id   a60740248ef6f07054a342802c322d99
#
_cell.length_a   1.000
_cell.length_b   1.000
_cell.length_c   1.000
_cell.angle_alpha   90.00
_cell.angle_beta   90.00
_cell.angle_gamma   90.00
#
_symmetry.space_group_name_H-M   'P 1'
#
loop_
_entity.id
_entity.type
_entity.pdbx_description
1 polymer ?
#
loop_
_entity_poly.entity_id
_entity_poly.type
_entity_poly.pdbx_seq_one_letter_code
_entity_poly.pdbx_strand_id
1 'polypeptide(L)'
;MKWLFVIGLTLTPISVSAQDISGSGRAMDGDSLNMAGIVVRLHGVDAPELNQTCAREGQSWACGKEASAKLAQLVNGAELRCEQRDVDDYDRIVASCTARQIDLGQAMVEAGLAVALPQFSDRYLGAEARAKALKLGIWNSDFQQPADYRAVNPRAHRPKPQASAARQPIASPAPSGVYYRNCNAAWAAGAAPLYRGQPGYRPEMDGDGDGVACEPFRRR
;
A
#
# COMPACT_ATOMS: atom_id res chain seq x y z
N MET A 1 -62.34 18.85 -7.48
CA MET A 1 -61.19 18.88 -6.58
C MET A 1 -60.17 17.88 -7.11
N LYS A 2 -59.05 18.37 -7.74
CA LYS A 2 -57.94 17.53 -8.26
C LYS A 2 -56.82 17.50 -7.21
N TRP A 3 -56.56 16.32 -6.65
CA TRP A 3 -55.42 16.12 -5.73
C TRP A 3 -54.19 15.88 -6.56
N LEU A 4 -53.18 16.77 -6.46
CA LEU A 4 -51.84 16.60 -7.01
C LEU A 4 -50.99 15.83 -5.96
N PHE A 5 -50.68 14.58 -6.26
CA PHE A 5 -49.65 13.84 -5.48
C PHE A 5 -48.25 14.31 -5.91
N VAL A 6 -47.56 15.00 -5.02
CA VAL A 6 -46.14 15.32 -5.18
C VAL A 6 -45.37 14.12 -4.67
N ILE A 7 -44.79 13.36 -5.59
CA ILE A 7 -43.85 12.27 -5.25
C ILE A 7 -42.49 12.92 -4.92
N GLY A 8 -42.17 13.01 -3.63
CA GLY A 8 -40.87 13.45 -3.16
C GLY A 8 -39.83 12.39 -3.46
N LEU A 9 -38.88 12.71 -4.35
CA LEU A 9 -37.71 11.88 -4.63
C LEU A 9 -36.71 12.07 -3.48
N THR A 10 -36.63 11.11 -2.55
CA THR A 10 -35.61 11.10 -1.48
C THR A 10 -34.29 10.59 -2.04
N LEU A 11 -33.34 11.50 -2.24
CA LEU A 11 -31.92 11.13 -2.51
C LEU A 11 -31.33 10.57 -1.22
N THR A 12 -31.11 9.25 -1.17
CA THR A 12 -30.32 8.62 -0.13
C THR A 12 -28.84 8.89 -0.42
N PRO A 13 -28.04 9.41 0.54
CA PRO A 13 -26.62 9.58 0.36
C PRO A 13 -25.97 8.19 0.22
N ILE A 14 -25.24 7.98 -0.87
CA ILE A 14 -24.37 6.81 -1.05
C ILE A 14 -23.17 7.03 -0.13
N SER A 15 -23.12 6.33 1.00
CA SER A 15 -21.92 6.27 1.83
C SER A 15 -20.85 5.51 1.06
N VAL A 16 -19.81 6.21 0.62
CA VAL A 16 -18.58 5.58 0.11
C VAL A 16 -17.92 4.91 1.32
N SER A 17 -18.03 3.61 1.41
CA SER A 17 -17.34 2.81 2.43
C SER A 17 -15.85 2.77 2.07
N ALA A 18 -14.97 3.13 3.01
CA ALA A 18 -13.55 2.86 2.87
C ALA A 18 -13.37 1.36 2.61
N GLN A 19 -12.55 0.98 1.64
CA GLN A 19 -12.34 -0.43 1.34
C GLN A 19 -11.49 -1.07 2.44
N ASP A 20 -12.07 -2.01 3.17
CA ASP A 20 -11.36 -2.83 4.13
C ASP A 20 -10.67 -3.98 3.40
N ILE A 21 -9.35 -4.12 3.63
CA ILE A 21 -8.56 -5.24 3.12
C ILE A 21 -8.31 -6.19 4.27
N SER A 22 -8.68 -7.45 4.12
CA SER A 22 -8.42 -8.47 5.14
C SER A 22 -7.79 -9.72 4.54
N GLY A 23 -7.00 -10.43 5.36
CA GLY A 23 -6.35 -11.67 4.97
C GLY A 23 -4.95 -11.82 5.54
N SER A 24 -4.23 -12.83 5.11
CA SER A 24 -2.83 -13.03 5.49
C SER A 24 -1.91 -12.06 4.74
N GLY A 25 -0.81 -11.67 5.39
CA GLY A 25 0.19 -10.81 4.77
C GLY A 25 1.59 -11.12 5.29
N ARG A 26 2.60 -10.55 4.63
CA ARG A 26 4.01 -10.61 5.04
C ARG A 26 4.60 -9.22 5.05
N ALA A 27 5.49 -8.94 5.98
CA ALA A 27 6.26 -7.70 5.98
C ALA A 27 7.22 -7.66 4.79
N MET A 28 7.33 -6.50 4.17
CA MET A 28 8.33 -6.20 3.14
C MET A 28 9.51 -5.44 3.73
N ASP A 29 9.22 -4.52 4.62
CA ASP A 29 10.13 -3.71 5.41
C ASP A 29 9.49 -3.39 6.77
N GLY A 30 9.85 -2.27 7.42
CA GLY A 30 9.33 -1.90 8.75
C GLY A 30 7.95 -1.24 8.74
N ASP A 31 7.42 -0.82 7.59
CA ASP A 31 6.12 -0.14 7.47
C ASP A 31 5.29 -0.56 6.26
N SER A 32 5.73 -1.57 5.53
CA SER A 32 5.04 -2.05 4.33
C SER A 32 4.77 -3.55 4.38
N LEU A 33 3.58 -3.92 3.93
CA LEU A 33 3.06 -5.30 3.89
C LEU A 33 2.78 -5.70 2.44
N ASN A 34 2.91 -6.99 2.14
CA ASN A 34 2.33 -7.59 0.95
C ASN A 34 1.19 -8.53 1.36
N MET A 35 -0.02 -8.22 0.93
CA MET A 35 -1.24 -8.99 1.16
C MET A 35 -1.75 -9.51 -0.18
N ALA A 36 -1.49 -10.78 -0.49
CA ALA A 36 -1.91 -11.44 -1.74
C ALA A 36 -1.49 -10.66 -3.02
N GLY A 37 -0.33 -9.99 -3.03
CA GLY A 37 0.17 -9.20 -4.14
C GLY A 37 -0.15 -7.70 -4.04
N ILE A 38 -1.03 -7.29 -3.13
CA ILE A 38 -1.32 -5.88 -2.85
C ILE A 38 -0.29 -5.35 -1.87
N VAL A 39 0.36 -4.23 -2.22
CA VAL A 39 1.29 -3.55 -1.31
C VAL A 39 0.50 -2.56 -0.45
N VAL A 40 0.57 -2.75 0.86
CA VAL A 40 -0.08 -1.89 1.85
C VAL A 40 0.99 -1.21 2.70
N ARG A 41 1.00 0.12 2.71
CA ARG A 41 1.84 0.95 3.58
C ARG A 41 1.08 1.31 4.84
N LEU A 42 1.71 1.18 6.00
CA LEU A 42 1.11 1.58 7.26
C LEU A 42 0.92 3.10 7.33
N HIS A 43 -0.31 3.54 7.60
CA HIS A 43 -0.68 4.95 7.69
C HIS A 43 -0.07 5.62 8.93
N GLY A 44 0.44 6.84 8.77
CA GLY A 44 0.86 7.69 9.88
C GLY A 44 2.19 7.32 10.54
N VAL A 45 2.95 6.39 9.96
CA VAL A 45 4.27 5.98 10.45
C VAL A 45 5.30 5.87 9.33
N ASP A 46 6.58 5.95 9.67
CA ASP A 46 7.70 5.79 8.76
C ASP A 46 8.82 5.00 9.47
N ALA A 47 9.20 3.86 8.93
CA ALA A 47 10.22 3.00 9.53
C ALA A 47 11.56 3.14 8.78
N PRO A 48 12.70 2.83 9.44
CA PRO A 48 13.97 2.71 8.75
C PRO A 48 13.87 1.76 7.56
N GLU A 49 14.44 2.16 6.44
CA GLU A 49 14.48 1.36 5.22
C GLU A 49 15.19 0.02 5.46
N LEU A 50 14.80 -1.05 4.78
CA LEU A 50 15.33 -2.40 5.00
C LEU A 50 16.86 -2.46 5.07
N ASN A 51 17.55 -1.67 4.25
CA ASN A 51 19.00 -1.61 4.18
C ASN A 51 19.60 -0.45 4.98
N GLN A 52 18.78 0.30 5.70
CA GLN A 52 19.25 1.39 6.55
C GLN A 52 19.98 0.85 7.78
N THR A 53 21.11 1.48 8.08
CA THR A 53 21.86 1.23 9.30
C THR A 53 21.83 2.46 10.19
N CYS A 54 21.88 2.23 11.49
CA CYS A 54 21.97 3.23 12.55
C CYS A 54 23.27 3.00 13.32
N ALA A 55 23.70 3.93 14.17
CA ALA A 55 24.85 3.75 15.02
C ALA A 55 24.44 3.69 16.50
N ARG A 56 24.75 2.62 17.19
CA ARG A 56 24.51 2.46 18.63
C ARG A 56 25.86 2.33 19.33
N GLU A 57 26.17 3.26 20.23
CA GLU A 57 27.46 3.28 20.94
C GLU A 57 28.65 3.23 19.98
N GLY A 58 28.55 3.91 18.84
CA GLY A 58 29.59 3.93 17.80
C GLY A 58 29.67 2.69 16.91
N GLN A 59 28.83 1.67 17.14
CA GLN A 59 28.79 0.46 16.35
C GLN A 59 27.61 0.50 15.35
N SER A 60 27.86 0.02 14.13
CA SER A 60 26.81 -0.10 13.11
C SER A 60 25.77 -1.15 13.51
N TRP A 61 24.51 -0.77 13.45
CA TRP A 61 23.36 -1.61 13.75
C TRP A 61 22.37 -1.59 12.59
N ALA A 62 21.93 -2.76 12.14
CA ALA A 62 21.00 -2.93 11.01
C ALA A 62 19.54 -2.62 11.44
N CYS A 63 19.26 -1.35 11.79
CA CYS A 63 17.96 -0.91 12.33
C CYS A 63 16.79 -1.17 11.38
N GLY A 64 16.99 -1.04 10.06
CA GLY A 64 15.96 -1.36 9.08
C GLY A 64 15.59 -2.84 9.03
N LYS A 65 16.57 -3.73 9.18
CA LYS A 65 16.29 -5.17 9.28
C LYS A 65 15.55 -5.52 10.56
N GLU A 66 15.89 -4.86 11.68
CA GLU A 66 15.19 -5.07 12.94
C GLU A 66 13.74 -4.58 12.87
N ALA A 67 13.49 -3.42 12.26
CA ALA A 67 12.15 -2.92 12.01
C ALA A 67 11.32 -3.90 11.16
N SER A 68 11.89 -4.39 10.05
CA SER A 68 11.25 -5.39 9.20
C SER A 68 10.97 -6.70 9.95
N ALA A 69 11.93 -7.18 10.75
CA ALA A 69 11.74 -8.41 11.55
C ALA A 69 10.66 -8.25 12.62
N LYS A 70 10.54 -7.07 13.25
CA LYS A 70 9.49 -6.77 14.21
C LYS A 70 8.11 -6.80 13.55
N LEU A 71 7.95 -6.13 12.40
CA LEU A 71 6.68 -6.17 11.68
C LEU A 71 6.36 -7.59 11.21
N ALA A 72 7.34 -8.33 10.70
CA ALA A 72 7.17 -9.74 10.33
C ALA A 72 6.69 -10.60 11.50
N GLN A 73 7.24 -10.41 12.70
CA GLN A 73 6.79 -11.09 13.90
C GLN A 73 5.33 -10.80 14.26
N LEU A 74 4.92 -9.51 14.15
CA LEU A 74 3.56 -9.08 14.46
C LEU A 74 2.53 -9.73 13.53
N VAL A 75 2.86 -9.90 12.25
CA VAL A 75 1.93 -10.39 11.22
C VAL A 75 2.02 -11.91 10.99
N ASN A 76 3.03 -12.58 11.51
CA ASN A 76 3.24 -14.01 11.27
C ASN A 76 2.06 -14.86 11.78
N GLY A 77 1.41 -15.57 10.85
CA GLY A 77 0.25 -16.43 11.15
C GLY A 77 -0.98 -15.66 11.66
N ALA A 78 -1.04 -14.34 11.46
CA ALA A 78 -2.19 -13.53 11.82
C ALA A 78 -3.08 -13.23 10.61
N GLU A 79 -4.37 -13.12 10.84
CA GLU A 79 -5.29 -12.45 9.94
C GLU A 79 -5.14 -10.94 10.14
N LEU A 80 -4.86 -10.22 9.07
CA LEU A 80 -4.72 -8.77 9.06
C LEU A 80 -6.05 -8.14 8.66
N ARG A 81 -6.34 -6.98 9.25
CA ARG A 81 -7.44 -6.10 8.85
C ARG A 81 -6.88 -4.72 8.64
N CYS A 82 -6.98 -4.20 7.44
CA CYS A 82 -6.45 -2.92 7.04
C CYS A 82 -7.58 -2.03 6.53
N GLU A 83 -7.82 -0.93 7.21
CA GLU A 83 -8.74 0.12 6.80
C GLU A 83 -8.00 1.12 5.92
N GLN A 84 -8.36 1.21 4.65
CA GLN A 84 -7.74 2.13 3.70
C GLN A 84 -7.97 3.58 4.14
N ARG A 85 -6.90 4.37 4.09
CA ARG A 85 -6.91 5.81 4.37
C ARG A 85 -6.61 6.63 3.13
N ASP A 86 -5.70 6.13 2.28
CA ASP A 86 -5.22 6.85 1.11
C ASP A 86 -4.62 5.87 0.07
N VAL A 87 -4.15 6.42 -1.03
CA VAL A 87 -3.28 5.77 -2.02
C VAL A 87 -2.12 6.72 -2.28
N ASP A 88 -0.88 6.24 -2.16
CA ASP A 88 0.29 7.08 -2.36
C ASP A 88 0.69 7.22 -3.84
N ASP A 89 1.69 8.07 -4.10
CA ASP A 89 2.20 8.37 -5.45
C ASP A 89 2.80 7.15 -6.18
N TYR A 90 2.95 6.01 -5.49
CA TYR A 90 3.45 4.74 -6.03
C TYR A 90 2.34 3.69 -6.19
N ASP A 91 1.07 4.12 -6.15
CA ASP A 91 -0.12 3.27 -6.21
C ASP A 91 -0.19 2.23 -5.07
N ARG A 92 0.51 2.48 -3.93
CA ARG A 92 0.37 1.63 -2.75
C ARG A 92 -0.84 2.06 -1.94
N ILE A 93 -1.59 1.11 -1.43
CA ILE A 93 -2.66 1.40 -0.48
C ILE A 93 -2.04 1.84 0.85
N VAL A 94 -2.41 3.02 1.33
CA VAL A 94 -2.05 3.50 2.67
C VAL A 94 -3.18 3.17 3.63
N ALA A 95 -2.91 2.38 4.68
CA ALA A 95 -3.96 1.87 5.54
C ALA A 95 -3.55 1.76 7.02
N SER A 96 -4.54 1.89 7.91
CA SER A 96 -4.41 1.52 9.32
C SER A 96 -4.65 0.02 9.45
N CYS A 97 -3.63 -0.74 9.83
CA CYS A 97 -3.70 -2.19 9.88
C CYS A 97 -3.64 -2.74 11.30
N THR A 98 -4.41 -3.78 11.56
CA THR A 98 -4.39 -4.54 12.83
C THR A 98 -4.11 -6.02 12.58
N ALA A 99 -3.39 -6.64 13.52
CA ALA A 99 -3.20 -8.08 13.62
C ALA A 99 -3.53 -8.51 15.05
N ARG A 100 -4.36 -9.51 15.25
CA ARG A 100 -4.79 -9.96 16.60
C ARG A 100 -5.25 -8.80 17.49
N GLN A 101 -5.97 -7.82 16.93
CA GLN A 101 -6.45 -6.59 17.58
C GLN A 101 -5.33 -5.60 17.99
N ILE A 102 -4.07 -5.84 17.60
CA ILE A 102 -2.95 -4.94 17.82
C ILE A 102 -2.85 -4.02 16.62
N ASP A 103 -2.83 -2.70 16.82
CA ASP A 103 -2.50 -1.73 15.79
C ASP A 103 -1.02 -1.85 15.44
N LEU A 104 -0.74 -2.16 14.18
CA LEU A 104 0.64 -2.41 13.72
C LEU A 104 1.49 -1.16 13.75
N GLY A 105 0.94 -0.01 13.33
CA GLY A 105 1.66 1.28 13.38
C GLY A 105 2.02 1.65 14.81
N GLN A 106 1.07 1.52 15.75
CA GLN A 106 1.33 1.79 17.16
C GLN A 106 2.40 0.86 17.74
N ALA A 107 2.32 -0.44 17.46
CA ALA A 107 3.29 -1.42 17.96
C ALA A 107 4.71 -1.16 17.44
N MET A 108 4.84 -0.69 16.20
CA MET A 108 6.14 -0.32 15.62
C MET A 108 6.71 0.94 16.26
N VAL A 109 5.88 1.97 16.48
CA VAL A 109 6.30 3.21 17.14
C VAL A 109 6.62 2.98 18.62
N GLU A 110 5.82 2.21 19.34
CA GLU A 110 6.09 1.85 20.74
C GLU A 110 7.39 1.07 20.93
N ALA A 111 7.75 0.22 19.96
CA ALA A 111 9.03 -0.47 19.95
C ALA A 111 10.23 0.46 19.60
N GLY A 112 9.96 1.71 19.21
CA GLY A 112 10.97 2.63 18.70
C GLY A 112 11.56 2.18 17.36
N LEU A 113 10.80 1.49 16.53
CA LEU A 113 11.22 0.97 15.22
C LEU A 113 10.49 1.64 14.04
N ALA A 114 9.71 2.67 14.34
CA ALA A 114 9.15 3.62 13.39
C ALA A 114 9.01 4.99 14.04
N VAL A 115 9.00 6.04 13.23
CA VAL A 115 8.68 7.41 13.64
C VAL A 115 7.22 7.71 13.32
N ALA A 116 6.56 8.53 14.14
CA ALA A 116 5.23 9.03 13.84
C ALA A 116 5.29 10.14 12.79
N LEU A 117 4.29 10.21 11.92
CA LEU A 117 4.13 11.22 10.89
C LEU A 117 2.93 12.13 11.22
N PRO A 118 3.13 13.22 12.00
CA PRO A 118 2.03 14.08 12.48
C PRO A 118 1.25 14.76 11.35
N GLN A 119 1.85 14.95 10.18
CA GLN A 119 1.18 15.52 9.01
C GLN A 119 0.08 14.60 8.44
N PHE A 120 0.07 13.32 8.80
CA PHE A 120 -0.94 12.35 8.38
C PHE A 120 -1.83 11.88 9.54
N SER A 121 -1.27 11.79 10.77
CA SER A 121 -2.01 11.34 11.94
C SER A 121 -1.29 11.72 13.25
N ASP A 122 -2.02 12.22 14.22
CA ASP A 122 -1.55 12.48 15.58
C ASP A 122 -1.62 11.22 16.49
N ARG A 123 -2.24 10.15 15.99
CA ARG A 123 -2.56 8.91 16.72
C ARG A 123 -1.37 8.30 17.45
N TYR A 124 -0.17 8.41 16.88
CA TYR A 124 1.03 7.73 17.37
C TYR A 124 2.00 8.63 18.14
N LEU A 125 1.71 9.93 18.28
CA LEU A 125 2.60 10.90 18.95
C LEU A 125 2.89 10.52 20.40
N GLY A 126 1.88 10.07 21.12
CA GLY A 126 2.04 9.64 22.52
C GLY A 126 2.90 8.38 22.65
N ALA A 127 2.79 7.45 21.70
CA ALA A 127 3.62 6.24 21.63
C ALA A 127 5.09 6.61 21.34
N GLU A 128 5.31 7.51 20.38
CA GLU A 128 6.64 8.00 20.05
C GLU A 128 7.31 8.72 21.21
N ALA A 129 6.57 9.60 21.91
CA ALA A 129 7.09 10.29 23.07
C ALA A 129 7.55 9.32 24.17
N ARG A 130 6.79 8.25 24.42
CA ARG A 130 7.18 7.19 25.35
C ARG A 130 8.43 6.44 24.86
N ALA A 131 8.47 6.05 23.59
CA ALA A 131 9.63 5.35 23.03
C ALA A 131 10.91 6.20 23.11
N LYS A 132 10.82 7.51 22.87
CA LYS A 132 11.91 8.48 23.04
C LYS A 132 12.38 8.56 24.49
N ALA A 133 11.45 8.73 25.44
CA ALA A 133 11.76 8.84 26.86
C ALA A 133 12.45 7.58 27.39
N LEU A 134 12.06 6.41 26.90
CA LEU A 134 12.63 5.12 27.28
C LEU A 134 13.84 4.71 26.42
N LYS A 135 14.25 5.55 25.46
CA LYS A 135 15.34 5.28 24.52
C LYS A 135 15.23 3.91 23.82
N LEU A 136 14.02 3.58 23.34
CA LEU A 136 13.75 2.31 22.65
C LEU A 136 14.17 2.37 21.17
N GLY A 137 14.63 1.25 20.66
CA GLY A 137 14.92 1.07 19.25
C GLY A 137 15.87 2.14 18.68
N ILE A 138 15.42 2.89 17.68
CA ILE A 138 16.22 3.94 17.02
C ILE A 138 16.49 5.13 17.94
N TRP A 139 15.68 5.35 18.99
CA TRP A 139 15.86 6.45 19.94
C TRP A 139 17.04 6.25 20.91
N ASN A 140 17.65 5.05 20.90
CA ASN A 140 18.91 4.75 21.57
C ASN A 140 20.07 4.63 20.56
N SER A 141 20.06 5.43 19.51
CA SER A 141 21.07 5.39 18.47
C SER A 141 21.14 6.71 17.72
N ASP A 142 22.24 6.93 17.02
CA ASP A 142 22.33 7.94 15.99
C ASP A 142 21.72 7.36 14.71
N PHE A 143 20.65 7.96 14.22
CA PHE A 143 19.99 7.52 13.02
C PHE A 143 19.59 8.70 12.14
N GLN A 144 19.60 8.47 10.85
CA GLN A 144 19.01 9.37 9.88
C GLN A 144 17.50 9.13 9.79
N GLN A 145 16.69 10.18 9.71
CA GLN A 145 15.25 10.00 9.49
C GLN A 145 15.02 9.17 8.23
N PRO A 146 14.04 8.24 8.23
CA PRO A 146 13.83 7.37 7.06
C PRO A 146 13.59 8.17 5.77
N ALA A 147 12.84 9.28 5.83
CA ALA A 147 12.62 10.16 4.69
C ALA A 147 13.93 10.77 4.15
N ASP A 148 14.83 11.22 5.03
CA ASP A 148 16.12 11.79 4.65
C ASP A 148 17.04 10.70 4.06
N TYR A 149 17.01 9.48 4.64
CA TYR A 149 17.75 8.35 4.09
C TYR A 149 17.32 8.02 2.66
N ARG A 150 16.00 8.02 2.38
CA ARG A 150 15.47 7.81 1.02
C ARG A 150 15.94 8.89 0.04
N ALA A 151 15.95 10.14 0.49
CA ALA A 151 16.34 11.28 -0.37
C ALA A 151 17.78 11.14 -0.90
N VAL A 152 18.70 10.63 -0.08
CA VAL A 152 20.12 10.43 -0.47
C VAL A 152 20.41 9.03 -1.01
N ASN A 153 19.48 8.07 -0.87
CA ASN A 153 19.63 6.68 -1.33
C ASN A 153 18.48 6.26 -2.25
N PRO A 154 18.21 6.94 -3.36
CA PRO A 154 17.01 6.71 -4.17
C PRO A 154 16.91 5.31 -4.79
N ARG A 155 18.05 4.60 -4.96
CA ARG A 155 18.08 3.22 -5.49
C ARG A 155 17.70 2.17 -4.45
N ALA A 156 17.96 2.45 -3.17
CA ALA A 156 17.62 1.54 -2.08
C ALA A 156 16.09 1.49 -1.85
N HIS A 157 15.39 2.54 -2.26
CA HIS A 157 13.96 2.73 -2.08
C HIS A 157 13.11 2.40 -3.32
N ARG A 158 13.74 2.10 -4.46
CA ARG A 158 12.97 1.59 -5.59
C ARG A 158 12.37 0.25 -5.18
N PRO A 159 11.04 0.10 -5.09
CA PRO A 159 10.44 -1.22 -5.05
C PRO A 159 11.05 -1.98 -6.21
N LYS A 160 11.69 -3.13 -5.97
CA LYS A 160 12.02 -4.01 -7.10
C LYS A 160 10.71 -4.14 -7.86
N PRO A 161 10.69 -3.92 -9.19
CA PRO A 161 9.55 -4.33 -9.98
C PRO A 161 9.29 -5.74 -9.49
N GLN A 162 8.16 -5.97 -8.84
CA GLN A 162 7.80 -7.32 -8.48
C GLN A 162 7.79 -8.00 -9.84
N ALA A 163 8.81 -8.85 -10.10
CA ALA A 163 8.66 -9.83 -11.14
C ALA A 163 7.32 -10.41 -10.79
N SER A 164 6.31 -10.00 -11.55
CA SER A 164 4.95 -10.46 -11.40
C SER A 164 5.13 -11.93 -11.19
N ALA A 165 4.85 -12.39 -9.95
CA ALA A 165 4.85 -13.81 -9.69
C ALA A 165 4.08 -14.33 -10.86
N ALA A 166 4.79 -15.04 -11.76
CA ALA A 166 4.22 -15.48 -13.01
C ALA A 166 2.89 -16.05 -12.57
N ARG A 167 1.82 -15.33 -12.83
CA ARG A 167 0.49 -15.87 -12.66
C ARG A 167 0.58 -17.10 -13.51
N GLN A 168 0.76 -18.25 -12.85
CA GLN A 168 0.48 -19.49 -13.53
C GLN A 168 -0.88 -19.27 -14.15
N PRO A 169 -1.02 -19.37 -15.47
CA PRO A 169 -2.30 -19.19 -16.08
C PRO A 169 -3.18 -20.25 -15.42
N ILE A 170 -4.09 -19.80 -14.56
CA ILE A 170 -5.29 -20.59 -14.32
C ILE A 170 -5.92 -20.60 -15.70
N ALA A 171 -5.75 -21.71 -16.39
CA ALA A 171 -6.38 -21.97 -17.65
C ALA A 171 -7.89 -22.10 -17.39
N SER A 172 -8.54 -20.96 -17.29
CA SER A 172 -9.95 -20.87 -17.56
C SER A 172 -10.06 -20.61 -19.05
N PRO A 173 -10.81 -21.42 -19.82
CA PRO A 173 -10.99 -21.20 -21.23
C PRO A 173 -11.54 -19.79 -21.42
N ALA A 174 -10.78 -18.93 -22.10
CA ALA A 174 -11.23 -17.62 -22.49
C ALA A 174 -12.53 -17.78 -23.30
N PRO A 175 -13.60 -17.03 -23.04
CA PRO A 175 -14.69 -16.93 -23.97
C PRO A 175 -14.12 -16.31 -25.25
N SER A 176 -14.01 -17.14 -26.29
CA SER A 176 -13.57 -16.74 -27.61
C SER A 176 -14.57 -15.71 -28.16
N GLY A 177 -14.12 -14.47 -28.41
CA GLY A 177 -14.92 -13.57 -29.20
C GLY A 177 -14.93 -12.08 -28.86
N VAL A 178 -14.29 -11.62 -27.78
CA VAL A 178 -14.24 -10.18 -27.50
C VAL A 178 -13.10 -9.53 -28.29
N TYR A 179 -13.46 -8.68 -29.27
CA TYR A 179 -12.51 -7.93 -30.09
C TYR A 179 -12.84 -6.44 -30.08
N TYR A 180 -11.88 -5.63 -29.67
CA TYR A 180 -11.97 -4.18 -29.79
C TYR A 180 -11.04 -3.70 -30.90
N ARG A 181 -11.57 -3.00 -31.92
CA ARG A 181 -10.77 -2.54 -33.04
C ARG A 181 -9.67 -1.54 -32.65
N ASN A 182 -9.86 -0.80 -31.55
CA ASN A 182 -8.93 0.19 -30.97
C ASN A 182 -9.34 0.53 -29.54
N CYS A 183 -8.53 1.35 -28.86
CA CYS A 183 -8.78 1.79 -27.47
C CYS A 183 -10.09 2.57 -27.32
N ASN A 184 -10.49 3.38 -28.30
CA ASN A 184 -11.78 4.08 -28.23
C ASN A 184 -12.96 3.10 -28.17
N ALA A 185 -12.88 1.99 -28.89
CA ALA A 185 -13.94 0.96 -28.85
C ALA A 185 -13.95 0.22 -27.49
N ALA A 186 -12.79 -0.01 -26.88
CA ALA A 186 -12.68 -0.61 -25.55
C ALA A 186 -13.25 0.35 -24.47
N TRP A 187 -12.92 1.64 -24.58
CA TRP A 187 -13.47 2.68 -23.68
C TRP A 187 -14.99 2.80 -23.82
N ALA A 188 -15.51 2.85 -25.04
CA ALA A 188 -16.95 2.94 -25.29
C ALA A 188 -17.72 1.74 -24.74
N ALA A 189 -17.07 0.57 -24.69
CA ALA A 189 -17.64 -0.65 -24.11
C ALA A 189 -17.43 -0.74 -22.58
N GLY A 190 -16.78 0.23 -21.94
CA GLY A 190 -16.48 0.20 -20.51
C GLY A 190 -15.47 -0.88 -20.11
N ALA A 191 -14.67 -1.39 -21.07
CA ALA A 191 -13.74 -2.48 -20.87
C ALA A 191 -12.29 -2.03 -20.64
N ALA A 192 -11.95 -0.78 -20.97
CA ALA A 192 -10.61 -0.24 -20.76
C ALA A 192 -10.42 0.28 -19.32
N PRO A 193 -9.19 0.20 -18.75
CA PRO A 193 -8.00 -0.39 -19.37
C PRO A 193 -8.05 -1.92 -19.47
N LEU A 194 -7.34 -2.48 -20.48
CA LEU A 194 -7.28 -3.91 -20.72
C LEU A 194 -5.92 -4.47 -20.30
N TYR A 195 -5.89 -5.48 -19.47
CA TYR A 195 -4.65 -6.09 -18.99
C TYR A 195 -4.26 -7.32 -19.84
N ARG A 196 -2.97 -7.56 -19.99
CA ARG A 196 -2.43 -8.71 -20.71
C ARG A 196 -3.05 -10.02 -20.20
N GLY A 197 -3.63 -10.79 -21.14
CA GLY A 197 -4.35 -12.03 -20.85
C GLY A 197 -5.86 -11.86 -20.61
N GLN A 198 -6.39 -10.65 -20.61
CA GLN A 198 -7.83 -10.43 -20.59
C GLN A 198 -8.44 -10.53 -22.01
N PRO A 199 -9.71 -10.92 -22.11
CA PRO A 199 -10.44 -10.87 -23.37
C PRO A 199 -10.40 -9.46 -23.98
N GLY A 200 -10.01 -9.37 -25.26
CA GLY A 200 -9.90 -8.09 -25.97
C GLY A 200 -8.56 -7.36 -25.83
N TYR A 201 -7.64 -7.78 -24.95
CA TYR A 201 -6.28 -7.27 -24.93
C TYR A 201 -5.53 -7.67 -26.21
N ARG A 202 -4.81 -6.71 -26.79
CA ARG A 202 -3.90 -6.93 -27.91
C ARG A 202 -2.63 -6.10 -27.72
N PRO A 203 -1.44 -6.65 -28.01
CA PRO A 203 -0.17 -5.92 -27.86
C PRO A 203 -0.10 -4.61 -28.67
N GLU A 204 -0.82 -4.54 -29.80
CA GLU A 204 -0.85 -3.34 -30.65
C GLU A 204 -1.63 -2.17 -30.00
N MET A 205 -2.38 -2.43 -28.93
CA MET A 205 -3.13 -1.45 -28.17
C MET A 205 -2.40 -1.04 -26.88
N ASP A 206 -1.29 -1.69 -26.56
CA ASP A 206 -0.40 -1.47 -25.43
C ASP A 206 0.86 -0.75 -25.94
N GLY A 207 0.83 0.60 -25.92
CA GLY A 207 1.78 1.44 -26.65
C GLY A 207 3.20 1.46 -26.05
N ASP A 208 3.36 1.20 -24.76
CA ASP A 208 4.66 1.15 -24.06
C ASP A 208 5.08 -0.27 -23.67
N GLY A 209 4.20 -1.27 -23.90
CA GLY A 209 4.49 -2.68 -23.70
C GLY A 209 4.49 -3.15 -22.25
N ASP A 210 3.93 -2.36 -21.35
CA ASP A 210 3.94 -2.64 -19.91
C ASP A 210 2.92 -3.72 -19.49
N GLY A 211 2.02 -4.11 -20.39
CA GLY A 211 0.97 -5.13 -20.18
C GLY A 211 -0.39 -4.52 -19.90
N VAL A 212 -0.54 -3.20 -20.00
CA VAL A 212 -1.81 -2.48 -19.85
C VAL A 212 -2.14 -1.72 -21.13
N ALA A 213 -3.17 -2.14 -21.83
CA ALA A 213 -3.62 -1.48 -23.05
C ALA A 213 -4.73 -0.47 -22.75
N CYS A 214 -4.75 0.60 -23.52
CA CYS A 214 -5.82 1.63 -23.45
C CYS A 214 -5.88 2.38 -22.12
N GLU A 215 -4.75 2.71 -21.54
CA GLU A 215 -4.67 3.57 -20.37
C GLU A 215 -5.23 4.97 -20.64
N PRO A 216 -5.83 5.65 -19.62
CA PRO A 216 -6.20 7.05 -19.77
C PRO A 216 -4.93 7.91 -19.96
N PHE A 217 -4.92 8.78 -20.98
CA PHE A 217 -3.82 9.69 -21.20
C PHE A 217 -3.57 10.55 -19.96
N ARG A 218 -2.46 10.36 -19.26
CA ARG A 218 -1.95 11.34 -18.30
C ARG A 218 -1.45 12.54 -19.12
N ARG A 219 -2.17 13.66 -19.11
CA ARG A 219 -1.63 14.94 -19.61
C ARG A 219 -0.42 15.27 -18.75
N ARG A 220 0.74 15.35 -19.40
CA ARG A 220 1.95 15.96 -18.82
C ARG A 220 1.73 17.44 -18.58
#